data_3c6d87309cfa128b7cac59f2ee35690c
#
_entry.id   3c6d87309cfa128b7cac59f2ee35690c
#
_cell.length_a   1.000
_cell.length_b   1.000
_cell.length_c   1.000
_cell.angle_alpha   90.00
_cell.angle_beta   90.00
_cell.angle_gamma   90.00
#
_symmetry.space_group_name_H-M   'P 1'
#
loop_
_entity.id
_entity.type
_entity.pdbx_description
1 polymer ?
#
loop_
_entity_poly.entity_id
_entity_poly.type
_entity_poly.pdbx_seq_one_letter_code
_entity_poly.pdbx_strand_id
1 'polypeptide(L)'
;MNSTEIFALALGLKAPWEITDVEISVAKDSVKELNIHLGFKRGAKFDDEAGISCTVHDTQKRTWRHLNFFEHSCHLHCAVPRIRTSDGKVRLVDVPWARSGSGFTLLFEALAMALIEREMPVNKVGQLLGENAHRIWTIFNHWIGLAYQADDPTAVTQLGFDETSRQKGHNYLTSL
;
A
#
# COMPACT_ATOMS: atom_id res chain seq x y z
N MET A 1 -10.72 25.52 9.06
CA MET A 1 -10.06 24.25 8.67
C MET A 1 -9.26 24.55 7.43
N ASN A 2 -7.95 24.37 7.48
CA ASN A 2 -7.07 24.56 6.31
C ASN A 2 -6.96 23.26 5.50
N SER A 3 -6.32 23.30 4.32
CA SER A 3 -6.19 22.12 3.45
C SER A 3 -5.46 20.96 4.14
N THR A 4 -4.41 21.23 4.90
CA THR A 4 -3.63 20.21 5.63
C THR A 4 -4.46 19.50 6.70
N GLU A 5 -5.33 20.22 7.41
CA GLU A 5 -6.25 19.63 8.39
C GLU A 5 -7.27 18.70 7.75
N ILE A 6 -7.83 19.11 6.58
CA ILE A 6 -8.78 18.27 5.84
C ILE A 6 -8.12 16.95 5.40
N PHE A 7 -6.93 17.01 4.80
CA PHE A 7 -6.23 15.82 4.36
C PHE A 7 -5.73 14.97 5.52
N ALA A 8 -5.28 15.57 6.64
CA ALA A 8 -4.89 14.82 7.82
C ALA A 8 -6.05 14.01 8.41
N LEU A 9 -7.25 14.63 8.45
CA LEU A 9 -8.47 13.93 8.87
C LEU A 9 -8.86 12.81 7.89
N ALA A 10 -8.83 13.08 6.58
CA ALA A 10 -9.17 12.11 5.54
C ALA A 10 -8.21 10.91 5.51
N LEU A 11 -6.92 11.13 5.78
CA LEU A 11 -5.92 10.07 5.88
C LEU A 11 -5.91 9.36 7.24
N GLY A 12 -6.71 9.84 8.21
CA GLY A 12 -6.74 9.29 9.57
C GLY A 12 -5.40 9.40 10.29
N LEU A 13 -4.60 10.43 9.99
CA LEU A 13 -3.29 10.62 10.58
C LEU A 13 -3.39 10.89 12.08
N LYS A 14 -2.56 10.18 12.83
CA LYS A 14 -2.41 10.36 14.29
C LYS A 14 -0.98 10.81 14.62
N ALA A 15 -0.83 11.55 15.71
CA ALA A 15 0.49 11.89 16.21
C ALA A 15 1.36 10.62 16.34
N PRO A 16 2.64 10.70 16.05
CA PRO A 16 3.42 11.93 15.79
C PRO A 16 3.40 12.40 14.33
N TRP A 17 2.68 11.74 13.42
CA TRP A 17 2.62 12.04 11.99
C TRP A 17 1.80 13.29 11.71
N GLU A 18 2.25 14.08 10.74
CA GLU A 18 1.60 15.33 10.33
C GLU A 18 1.77 15.56 8.82
N ILE A 19 0.89 16.36 8.23
CA ILE A 19 1.06 16.85 6.87
C ILE A 19 1.89 18.13 6.94
N THR A 20 2.98 18.16 6.20
CA THR A 20 3.88 19.32 6.12
C THR A 20 3.53 20.22 4.95
N ASP A 21 3.05 19.64 3.84
CA ASP A 21 2.67 20.41 2.65
C ASP A 21 1.69 19.61 1.77
N VAL A 22 0.91 20.34 0.96
CA VAL A 22 -0.02 19.78 -0.04
C VAL A 22 0.05 20.63 -1.30
N GLU A 23 0.48 20.05 -2.40
CA GLU A 23 0.65 20.75 -3.66
C GLU A 23 0.02 19.98 -4.84
N ILE A 24 -0.44 20.71 -5.84
CA ILE A 24 -0.85 20.15 -7.13
C ILE A 24 0.21 20.54 -8.15
N SER A 25 0.90 19.55 -8.71
CA SER A 25 1.88 19.69 -9.77
C SER A 25 1.29 19.28 -11.12
N VAL A 26 1.88 19.78 -12.20
CA VAL A 26 1.53 19.38 -13.56
C VAL A 26 2.63 18.45 -14.08
N ALA A 27 2.29 17.19 -14.31
CA ALA A 27 3.19 16.22 -14.91
C ALA A 27 3.44 16.53 -16.39
N LYS A 28 4.42 15.85 -17.01
CA LYS A 28 4.87 16.10 -18.39
C LYS A 28 3.75 16.08 -19.45
N ASP A 29 2.67 15.36 -19.21
CA ASP A 29 1.54 15.20 -20.14
C ASP A 29 0.33 16.06 -19.78
N SER A 30 0.54 17.18 -19.09
CA SER A 30 -0.51 18.08 -18.59
C SER A 30 -1.48 17.44 -17.58
N VAL A 31 -1.18 16.23 -17.10
CA VAL A 31 -1.92 15.56 -16.03
C VAL A 31 -1.53 16.20 -14.72
N LYS A 32 -2.52 16.63 -13.96
CA LYS A 32 -2.28 17.17 -12.61
C LYS A 32 -2.10 16.03 -11.63
N GLU A 33 -1.15 16.21 -10.73
CA GLU A 33 -0.86 15.26 -9.64
C GLU A 33 -0.99 15.98 -8.30
N LEU A 34 -1.70 15.34 -7.37
CA LEU A 34 -1.74 15.79 -5.98
C LEU A 34 -0.59 15.15 -5.22
N ASN A 35 0.28 15.96 -4.66
CA ASN A 35 1.39 15.55 -3.84
C ASN A 35 1.14 15.97 -2.38
N ILE A 36 1.07 15.01 -1.47
CA ILE A 36 0.88 15.23 -0.05
C ILE A 36 2.19 14.87 0.66
N HIS A 37 2.83 15.88 1.25
CA HIS A 37 4.06 15.70 1.99
C HIS A 37 3.77 15.46 3.46
N LEU A 38 4.27 14.33 3.95
CA LEU A 38 4.11 13.87 5.32
C LEU A 38 5.43 14.01 6.07
N GLY A 39 5.30 14.32 7.34
CA GLY A 39 6.40 14.37 8.28
C GLY A 39 5.99 13.85 9.64
N PHE A 40 6.84 14.09 10.62
CA PHE A 40 6.57 13.77 12.01
C PHE A 40 7.09 14.87 12.91
N LYS A 41 6.46 15.05 14.07
CA LYS A 41 6.83 16.09 15.04
C LYS A 41 8.27 15.97 15.46
N ARG A 42 8.99 17.09 15.50
CA ARG A 42 10.38 17.16 15.97
C ARG A 42 10.49 16.59 17.38
N GLY A 43 11.48 15.71 17.60
CA GLY A 43 11.68 15.04 18.89
C GLY A 43 10.77 13.84 19.13
N ALA A 44 9.97 13.43 18.12
CA ALA A 44 9.18 12.21 18.21
C ALA A 44 10.09 11.01 18.46
N LYS A 45 9.56 10.07 19.22
CA LYS A 45 10.15 8.76 19.46
C LYS A 45 9.24 7.69 18.86
N PHE A 46 9.82 6.58 18.47
CA PHE A 46 9.10 5.46 17.88
C PHE A 46 9.50 4.17 18.61
N ASP A 47 8.55 3.33 18.87
CA ASP A 47 8.81 2.08 19.57
C ASP A 47 9.40 1.04 18.61
N ASP A 48 10.37 0.27 19.08
CA ASP A 48 10.90 -0.90 18.37
C ASP A 48 9.97 -2.12 18.56
N GLU A 49 10.34 -3.26 17.96
CA GLU A 49 9.58 -4.51 18.06
C GLU A 49 9.44 -5.03 19.50
N ALA A 50 10.33 -4.61 20.40
CA ALA A 50 10.27 -4.92 21.82
C ALA A 50 9.45 -3.92 22.64
N GLY A 51 8.87 -2.89 21.98
CA GLY A 51 8.12 -1.81 22.64
C GLY A 51 9.01 -0.79 23.33
N ILE A 52 10.30 -0.75 22.99
CA ILE A 52 11.24 0.22 23.57
C ILE A 52 11.25 1.49 22.74
N SER A 53 11.04 2.63 23.40
CA SER A 53 10.95 3.95 22.75
C SER A 53 12.32 4.46 22.32
N CYS A 54 12.53 4.53 21.01
CA CYS A 54 13.80 4.85 20.36
C CYS A 54 13.78 6.24 19.75
N THR A 55 14.92 6.90 19.72
CA THR A 55 15.11 8.16 19.03
C THR A 55 15.39 7.95 17.55
N VAL A 56 15.02 8.94 16.74
CA VAL A 56 15.31 8.93 15.31
C VAL A 56 16.81 9.04 15.06
N HIS A 57 17.36 8.10 14.31
CA HIS A 57 18.76 8.10 13.90
C HIS A 57 18.97 8.96 12.65
N ASP A 58 18.18 8.71 11.61
CA ASP A 58 18.11 9.46 10.33
C ASP A 58 16.77 9.22 9.65
N THR A 59 16.62 9.62 8.39
CA THR A 59 15.39 9.44 7.62
C THR A 59 15.67 8.90 6.22
N GLN A 60 14.70 8.16 5.67
CA GLN A 60 14.72 7.67 4.30
C GLN A 60 13.50 8.19 3.53
N LYS A 61 13.71 8.85 2.40
CA LYS A 61 12.61 9.31 1.54
C LYS A 61 11.88 8.12 0.92
N ARG A 62 10.56 8.13 1.00
CA ARG A 62 9.64 7.16 0.44
C ARG A 62 8.46 7.86 -0.21
N THR A 63 7.90 7.22 -1.23
CA THR A 63 6.70 7.69 -1.93
C THR A 63 5.75 6.52 -2.11
N TRP A 64 4.47 6.77 -1.91
CA TRP A 64 3.39 5.80 -2.12
C TRP A 64 2.33 6.38 -3.02
N ARG A 65 1.83 5.58 -3.94
CA ARG A 65 0.63 5.88 -4.72
C ARG A 65 -0.59 5.73 -3.81
N HIS A 66 -1.40 6.78 -3.75
CA HIS A 66 -2.66 6.81 -3.00
C HIS A 66 -3.85 6.80 -3.97
N LEU A 67 -5.07 6.69 -3.46
CA LEU A 67 -6.29 6.85 -4.24
C LEU A 67 -6.29 8.20 -4.97
N ASN A 68 -6.88 8.23 -6.17
CA ASN A 68 -7.02 9.49 -6.90
C ASN A 68 -7.82 10.50 -6.07
N PHE A 69 -7.42 11.73 -6.15
CA PHE A 69 -8.20 12.86 -5.67
C PHE A 69 -8.93 13.45 -6.87
N PHE A 70 -10.22 13.18 -6.96
CA PHE A 70 -11.00 13.35 -8.18
C PHE A 70 -10.36 12.60 -9.35
N GLU A 71 -10.00 13.30 -10.43
CA GLU A 71 -9.31 12.74 -11.60
C GLU A 71 -7.78 12.75 -11.48
N HIS A 72 -7.24 13.39 -10.42
CA HIS A 72 -5.80 13.56 -10.26
C HIS A 72 -5.17 12.38 -9.54
N SER A 73 -4.05 11.89 -10.07
CA SER A 73 -3.25 10.92 -9.34
C SER A 73 -2.74 11.53 -8.03
N CYS A 74 -2.73 10.76 -6.95
CA CYS A 74 -2.31 11.24 -5.65
C CYS A 74 -1.10 10.43 -5.13
N HIS A 75 -0.09 11.14 -4.65
CA HIS A 75 1.13 10.56 -4.08
C HIS A 75 1.37 11.09 -2.67
N LEU A 76 1.71 10.17 -1.77
CA LEU A 76 2.18 10.52 -0.43
C LEU A 76 3.71 10.45 -0.41
N HIS A 77 4.35 11.51 0.04
CA HIS A 77 5.80 11.61 0.19
C HIS A 77 6.15 11.75 1.66
N CYS A 78 7.09 10.97 2.14
CA CYS A 78 7.55 11.07 3.52
C CYS A 78 9.05 10.79 3.64
N ALA A 79 9.72 11.58 4.46
CA ALA A 79 11.04 11.24 4.99
C ALA A 79 10.83 10.35 6.22
N VAL A 80 10.68 9.04 6.00
CA VAL A 80 10.37 8.06 7.06
C VAL A 80 11.55 7.93 8.00
N PRO A 81 11.34 8.01 9.33
CA PRO A 81 12.40 7.87 10.30
C PRO A 81 12.98 6.45 10.30
N ARG A 82 14.29 6.36 10.49
CA ARG A 82 14.98 5.15 10.90
C ARG A 82 15.42 5.29 12.35
N ILE A 83 15.16 4.28 13.15
CA ILE A 83 15.50 4.25 14.56
C ILE A 83 16.62 3.25 14.82
N ARG A 84 17.42 3.50 15.84
CA ARG A 84 18.36 2.53 16.37
C ARG A 84 17.63 1.72 17.44
N THR A 85 17.35 0.47 17.13
CA THR A 85 16.64 -0.47 18.00
C THR A 85 17.51 -0.94 19.16
N SER A 86 16.89 -1.55 20.17
CA SER A 86 17.55 -2.05 21.37
C SER A 86 18.62 -3.11 21.07
N ASP A 87 18.50 -3.85 19.94
CA ASP A 87 19.50 -4.81 19.46
C ASP A 87 20.68 -4.14 18.70
N GLY A 88 20.72 -2.80 18.65
CA GLY A 88 21.76 -2.00 18.02
C GLY A 88 21.64 -1.82 16.52
N LYS A 89 20.62 -2.41 15.87
CA LYS A 89 20.39 -2.27 14.44
C LYS A 89 19.66 -0.98 14.11
N VAL A 90 19.80 -0.51 12.87
CA VAL A 90 19.02 0.62 12.36
C VAL A 90 17.90 0.08 11.48
N ARG A 91 16.65 0.35 11.85
CA ARG A 91 15.45 -0.09 11.14
C ARG A 91 14.56 1.06 10.74
N LEU A 92 13.88 0.92 9.59
CA LEU A 92 12.86 1.85 9.14
C LEU A 92 11.61 1.67 10.01
N VAL A 93 11.02 2.78 10.43
CA VAL A 93 9.75 2.77 11.16
C VAL A 93 8.60 2.40 10.20
N ASP A 94 7.72 1.54 10.65
CA ASP A 94 6.49 1.24 9.91
C ASP A 94 5.56 2.46 9.92
N VAL A 95 4.97 2.73 8.77
CA VAL A 95 4.05 3.85 8.60
C VAL A 95 2.59 3.36 8.63
N PRO A 96 1.66 4.11 9.22
CA PRO A 96 0.27 3.62 9.38
C PRO A 96 -0.53 3.57 8.09
N TRP A 97 -0.07 4.19 7.02
CA TRP A 97 -0.81 4.28 5.74
C TRP A 97 -0.37 3.27 4.69
N ALA A 98 0.72 2.51 4.91
CA ALA A 98 1.22 1.53 3.94
C ALA A 98 1.88 0.36 4.66
N ARG A 99 1.77 -0.84 4.08
CA ARG A 99 2.53 -2.00 4.55
C ARG A 99 4.01 -1.89 4.16
N SER A 100 4.85 -2.56 4.92
CA SER A 100 6.28 -2.63 4.63
C SER A 100 6.54 -3.16 3.21
N GLY A 101 7.46 -2.54 2.49
CA GLY A 101 7.83 -2.91 1.12
C GLY A 101 6.83 -2.52 0.02
N SER A 102 5.64 -2.01 0.35
CA SER A 102 4.69 -1.56 -0.64
C SER A 102 5.02 -0.16 -1.18
N GLY A 103 4.75 0.06 -2.46
CA GLY A 103 4.70 1.39 -3.08
C GLY A 103 3.29 1.98 -3.14
N PHE A 104 2.32 1.37 -2.45
CA PHE A 104 0.91 1.78 -2.40
C PHE A 104 0.46 2.00 -0.98
N THR A 105 -0.55 2.86 -0.79
CA THR A 105 -1.22 2.96 0.48
C THR A 105 -2.18 1.80 0.69
N LEU A 106 -2.48 1.47 1.96
CA LEU A 106 -3.46 0.43 2.31
C LEU A 106 -4.83 0.67 1.69
N LEU A 107 -5.27 1.94 1.60
CA LEU A 107 -6.54 2.30 0.95
C LEU A 107 -6.51 2.02 -0.56
N PHE A 108 -5.38 2.28 -1.23
CA PHE A 108 -5.23 1.95 -2.64
C PHE A 108 -5.29 0.43 -2.85
N GLU A 109 -4.55 -0.33 -2.04
CA GLU A 109 -4.56 -1.79 -2.11
C GLU A 109 -5.95 -2.36 -1.82
N ALA A 110 -6.65 -1.82 -0.81
CA ALA A 110 -8.01 -2.24 -0.48
C ALA A 110 -9.00 -2.00 -1.64
N LEU A 111 -8.93 -0.84 -2.32
CA LEU A 111 -9.76 -0.60 -3.49
C LEU A 111 -9.43 -1.56 -4.64
N ALA A 112 -8.15 -1.79 -4.91
CA ALA A 112 -7.73 -2.73 -5.95
C ALA A 112 -8.28 -4.14 -5.68
N MET A 113 -8.15 -4.63 -4.43
CA MET A 113 -8.70 -5.93 -4.03
C MET A 113 -10.22 -5.98 -4.11
N ALA A 114 -10.93 -4.93 -3.68
CA ALA A 114 -12.39 -4.87 -3.77
C ALA A 114 -12.92 -4.90 -5.21
N LEU A 115 -12.17 -4.35 -6.16
CA LEU A 115 -12.52 -4.43 -7.58
C LEU A 115 -12.30 -5.84 -8.15
N ILE A 116 -11.20 -6.50 -7.76
CA ILE A 116 -10.91 -7.88 -8.14
C ILE A 116 -11.95 -8.84 -7.57
N GLU A 117 -12.31 -8.69 -6.30
CA GLU A 117 -13.36 -9.48 -5.63
C GLU A 117 -14.71 -9.38 -6.34
N ARG A 118 -14.99 -8.24 -7.01
CA ARG A 118 -16.15 -8.05 -7.87
C ARG A 118 -15.94 -8.54 -9.31
N GLU A 119 -15.06 -9.51 -9.50
CA GLU A 119 -14.77 -10.18 -10.76
C GLU A 119 -14.16 -9.27 -11.85
N MET A 120 -13.63 -8.09 -11.48
CA MET A 120 -12.95 -7.24 -12.45
C MET A 120 -11.56 -7.84 -12.77
N PRO A 121 -11.25 -8.13 -14.04
CA PRO A 121 -9.92 -8.64 -14.40
C PRO A 121 -8.80 -7.67 -13.97
N VAL A 122 -7.69 -8.20 -13.48
CA VAL A 122 -6.54 -7.42 -12.95
C VAL A 122 -6.06 -6.35 -13.94
N ASN A 123 -6.03 -6.66 -15.24
CA ASN A 123 -5.65 -5.70 -16.27
C ASN A 123 -6.62 -4.51 -16.35
N LYS A 124 -7.91 -4.75 -16.14
CA LYS A 124 -8.94 -3.70 -16.11
C LYS A 124 -8.86 -2.87 -14.85
N VAL A 125 -8.57 -3.50 -13.72
CA VAL A 125 -8.28 -2.78 -12.47
C VAL A 125 -7.08 -1.84 -12.65
N GLY A 126 -6.00 -2.32 -13.25
CA GLY A 126 -4.83 -1.49 -13.57
C GLY A 126 -5.19 -0.29 -14.44
N GLN A 127 -5.93 -0.50 -15.53
CA GLN A 127 -6.41 0.57 -16.41
C GLN A 127 -7.28 1.60 -15.66
N LEU A 128 -8.22 1.13 -14.83
CA LEU A 128 -9.12 2.00 -14.06
C LEU A 128 -8.36 2.85 -13.04
N LEU A 129 -7.38 2.25 -12.36
CA LEU A 129 -6.61 2.93 -11.31
C LEU A 129 -5.41 3.72 -11.84
N GLY A 130 -5.14 3.65 -13.16
CA GLY A 130 -3.99 4.32 -13.79
C GLY A 130 -2.66 3.67 -13.40
N GLU A 131 -2.65 2.33 -13.20
CA GLU A 131 -1.47 1.59 -12.79
C GLU A 131 -1.15 0.41 -13.72
N ASN A 132 0.11 0.01 -13.74
CA ASN A 132 0.53 -1.16 -14.49
C ASN A 132 -0.07 -2.44 -13.88
N ALA A 133 -0.62 -3.33 -14.72
CA ALA A 133 -1.22 -4.58 -14.29
C ALA A 133 -0.27 -5.45 -13.43
N HIS A 134 1.04 -5.46 -13.73
CA HIS A 134 2.01 -6.20 -12.93
C HIS A 134 2.08 -5.70 -11.48
N ARG A 135 1.96 -4.39 -11.26
CA ARG A 135 1.92 -3.82 -9.91
C ARG A 135 0.64 -4.20 -9.17
N ILE A 136 -0.50 -4.28 -9.88
CA ILE A 136 -1.77 -4.77 -9.30
C ILE A 136 -1.66 -6.26 -8.95
N TRP A 137 -1.02 -7.08 -9.81
CA TRP A 137 -0.72 -8.48 -9.48
C TRP A 137 0.14 -8.62 -8.21
N THR A 138 1.08 -7.72 -7.98
CA THR A 138 1.88 -7.72 -6.75
C THR A 138 1.02 -7.47 -5.50
N ILE A 139 0.02 -6.59 -5.58
CA ILE A 139 -0.96 -6.37 -4.51
C ILE A 139 -1.78 -7.64 -4.29
N PHE A 140 -2.38 -8.17 -5.36
CA PHE A 140 -3.21 -9.37 -5.32
C PHE A 140 -2.48 -10.55 -4.69
N ASN A 141 -1.29 -10.89 -5.20
CA ASN A 141 -0.52 -12.03 -4.71
C ASN A 141 -0.14 -11.89 -3.24
N HIS A 142 0.12 -10.67 -2.76
CA HIS A 142 0.41 -10.44 -1.34
C HIS A 142 -0.81 -10.79 -0.46
N TRP A 143 -1.98 -10.22 -0.78
CA TRP A 143 -3.18 -10.41 0.04
C TRP A 143 -3.73 -11.83 -0.05
N ILE A 144 -3.74 -12.44 -1.23
CA ILE A 144 -4.12 -13.84 -1.40
C ILE A 144 -3.16 -14.79 -0.67
N GLY A 145 -1.84 -14.50 -0.73
CA GLY A 145 -0.86 -15.28 0.03
C GLY A 145 -1.10 -15.26 1.54
N LEU A 146 -1.48 -14.10 2.09
CA LEU A 146 -1.87 -14.00 3.50
C LEU A 146 -3.17 -14.74 3.81
N ALA A 147 -4.16 -14.66 2.93
CA ALA A 147 -5.43 -15.38 3.08
C ALA A 147 -5.20 -16.90 3.09
N TYR A 148 -4.40 -17.43 2.17
CA TYR A 148 -4.02 -18.84 2.13
C TYR A 148 -3.29 -19.31 3.39
N GLN A 149 -2.44 -18.49 3.97
CA GLN A 149 -1.74 -18.82 5.22
C GLN A 149 -2.67 -18.82 6.44
N ALA A 150 -3.73 -18.02 6.40
CA ALA A 150 -4.73 -17.92 7.47
C ALA A 150 -5.85 -18.97 7.34
N ASP A 151 -5.98 -19.60 6.18
CA ASP A 151 -7.01 -20.59 5.91
C ASP A 151 -6.68 -21.94 6.56
N ASP A 152 -7.69 -22.56 7.17
CA ASP A 152 -7.56 -23.90 7.77
C ASP A 152 -8.26 -24.93 6.88
N PRO A 153 -7.50 -25.68 6.05
CA PRO A 153 -8.08 -26.65 5.15
C PRO A 153 -8.67 -27.89 5.86
N THR A 154 -8.50 -28.03 7.15
CA THR A 154 -9.00 -29.22 7.90
C THR A 154 -10.52 -29.30 7.95
N ALA A 155 -11.23 -28.19 7.71
CA ALA A 155 -12.69 -28.11 7.64
C ALA A 155 -13.26 -28.43 6.24
N VAL A 156 -12.41 -28.64 5.23
CA VAL A 156 -12.86 -28.91 3.85
C VAL A 156 -13.38 -30.35 3.75
N THR A 157 -14.68 -30.49 3.45
CA THR A 157 -15.35 -31.79 3.32
C THR A 157 -15.61 -32.19 1.88
N GLN A 158 -15.51 -31.24 0.93
CA GLN A 158 -15.74 -31.48 -0.49
C GLN A 158 -14.74 -30.69 -1.33
N LEU A 159 -14.18 -31.32 -2.35
CA LEU A 159 -13.25 -30.71 -3.30
C LEU A 159 -13.85 -30.80 -4.71
N GLY A 160 -13.81 -29.68 -5.44
CA GLY A 160 -14.10 -29.65 -6.86
C GLY A 160 -12.80 -29.55 -7.65
N PHE A 161 -12.72 -30.26 -8.76
CA PHE A 161 -11.61 -30.19 -9.70
C PHE A 161 -12.12 -29.59 -11.00
N ASP A 162 -11.40 -28.62 -11.53
CA ASP A 162 -11.63 -28.06 -12.86
C ASP A 162 -10.36 -28.15 -13.70
N GLU A 163 -10.49 -28.46 -14.98
CA GLU A 163 -9.40 -28.56 -15.92
C GLU A 163 -9.45 -27.37 -16.90
N THR A 164 -8.45 -26.51 -16.84
CA THR A 164 -8.31 -25.39 -17.76
C THR A 164 -7.23 -25.67 -18.82
N SER A 165 -7.57 -25.52 -20.10
CA SER A 165 -6.60 -25.67 -21.18
C SER A 165 -5.53 -24.59 -21.10
N ARG A 166 -4.25 -25.01 -20.96
CA ARG A 166 -3.10 -24.12 -20.91
C ARG A 166 -2.71 -23.58 -22.28
N GLN A 167 -2.94 -24.36 -23.35
CA GLN A 167 -2.57 -24.04 -24.72
C GLN A 167 -3.55 -24.68 -25.72
N LYS A 168 -3.59 -24.11 -26.92
CA LYS A 168 -4.30 -24.71 -28.04
C LYS A 168 -3.71 -26.09 -28.33
N GLY A 169 -4.45 -27.20 -28.07
CA GLY A 169 -3.99 -28.57 -28.31
C GLY A 169 -4.04 -29.51 -27.09
N HIS A 170 -5.09 -29.45 -26.28
CA HIS A 170 -5.39 -30.41 -25.20
C HIS A 170 -4.34 -30.56 -24.08
N ASN A 171 -3.56 -29.52 -23.79
CA ASN A 171 -2.73 -29.47 -22.59
C ASN A 171 -3.50 -28.78 -21.46
N TYR A 172 -3.97 -29.56 -20.51
CA TYR A 172 -4.75 -29.09 -19.36
C TYR A 172 -3.89 -28.89 -18.12
N LEU A 173 -4.29 -27.94 -17.29
CA LEU A 173 -3.82 -27.79 -15.92
C LEU A 173 -5.01 -28.06 -15.01
N THR A 174 -4.82 -28.93 -14.04
CA THR A 174 -5.79 -29.16 -12.98
C THR A 174 -5.57 -28.11 -11.90
N SER A 175 -6.61 -27.35 -11.57
CA SER A 175 -6.63 -26.44 -10.42
C SER A 175 -7.44 -27.06 -9.30
N LEU A 176 -6.91 -26.98 -8.10
CA LEU A 176 -7.57 -27.38 -6.85
C LEU A 176 -8.23 -26.18 -6.23
#